data_354e2fed58525a25122644d4b2eebf46
#
_entry.id   354e2fed58525a25122644d4b2eebf46
#
_cell.length_a   1.000
_cell.length_b   1.000
_cell.length_c   1.000
_cell.angle_alpha   90.00
_cell.angle_beta   90.00
_cell.angle_gamma   90.00
#
_symmetry.space_group_name_H-M   'P 1'
#
loop_
_entity.id
_entity.type
_entity.pdbx_description
1 polymer ?
#
loop_
_entity_poly.entity_id
_entity_poly.type
_entity_poly.pdbx_seq_one_letter_code
_entity_poly.pdbx_strand_id
1 'polypeptide(L)'
;EVERVLKQAWGVRSVSDELDSLEREPVATTPLSQVHRAVHAGAPVAVKVLRPGLASAVRQDLMLAEALLAPAASAFPGFDPLPLLSEARERIMDELDLDNEAAMMRRFARGLRDGPVVAPRPVTALCRETVLVSSWLEGTSLAAAVAGGVGFEHDTTAAALLQFVIGGLREGLVHCDLDLADVLLLEDGRVGVVDYGAAASVDRERADEALAAVSAFAVGDGAGLDAALAALGVLEPGHGAAALSVARLVIGDLGGPDASRLDAGAVRALVLRLAEVDQATGLELLLAGRPVPGDLYPARGLGQLVSVLARIGASGIWREQVAAALERGWGS
;
A
#
# COMPACT_ATOMS: atom_id res chain seq x y z
N GLU A 1 -6.35 15.42 25.64
CA GLU A 1 -5.02 15.35 25.00
C GLU A 1 -5.12 15.79 23.53
N VAL A 2 -6.06 15.26 22.74
CA VAL A 2 -6.29 15.61 21.33
C VAL A 2 -6.48 17.12 21.16
N GLU A 3 -7.40 17.75 21.90
CA GLU A 3 -7.61 19.20 21.81
C GLU A 3 -6.34 20.02 22.08
N ARG A 4 -5.45 19.54 22.96
CA ARG A 4 -4.17 20.21 23.23
C ARG A 4 -3.26 20.17 22.01
N VAL A 5 -3.19 19.01 21.32
CA VAL A 5 -2.40 18.88 20.08
C VAL A 5 -2.98 19.77 18.99
N LEU A 6 -4.30 19.78 18.80
CA LEU A 6 -4.96 20.61 17.80
C LEU A 6 -4.70 22.10 18.03
N LYS A 7 -4.87 22.58 19.28
CA LYS A 7 -4.58 23.98 19.63
C LYS A 7 -3.14 24.37 19.37
N GLN A 8 -2.21 23.49 19.69
CA GLN A 8 -0.78 23.70 19.45
C GLN A 8 -0.46 23.71 17.95
N ALA A 9 -1.00 22.76 17.20
CA ALA A 9 -0.74 22.63 15.77
C ALA A 9 -1.29 23.81 14.96
N TRP A 10 -2.45 24.32 15.33
CA TRP A 10 -3.10 25.43 14.63
C TRP A 10 -2.77 26.82 15.21
N GLY A 11 -2.18 26.88 16.41
CA GLY A 11 -1.86 28.14 17.07
C GLY A 11 -3.09 28.91 17.56
N VAL A 12 -4.19 28.17 17.83
CA VAL A 12 -5.49 28.75 18.22
C VAL A 12 -5.73 28.61 19.73
N ARG A 13 -6.63 29.47 20.26
CA ARG A 13 -7.01 29.40 21.67
C ARG A 13 -8.07 28.35 21.96
N SER A 14 -8.95 28.10 20.99
CA SER A 14 -9.99 27.09 21.06
C SER A 14 -10.03 26.28 19.78
N VAL A 15 -10.35 24.99 19.89
CA VAL A 15 -10.59 24.11 18.73
C VAL A 15 -11.81 24.59 17.93
N SER A 16 -12.77 25.25 18.61
CA SER A 16 -13.95 25.85 17.97
C SER A 16 -13.64 27.05 17.06
N ASP A 17 -12.39 27.54 17.05
CA ASP A 17 -11.97 28.57 16.10
C ASP A 17 -11.84 27.99 14.67
N GLU A 18 -11.63 26.67 14.57
CA GLU A 18 -11.40 25.94 13.31
C GLU A 18 -12.44 24.84 13.02
N LEU A 19 -13.00 24.20 14.06
CA LEU A 19 -13.99 23.13 13.92
C LEU A 19 -15.32 23.54 14.55
N ASP A 20 -16.41 23.33 13.82
CA ASP A 20 -17.79 23.57 14.34
C ASP A 20 -18.12 22.55 15.45
N SER A 21 -17.64 21.32 15.31
CA SER A 21 -17.74 20.27 16.33
C SER A 21 -16.60 19.25 16.18
N LEU A 22 -16.28 18.57 17.29
CA LEU A 22 -15.32 17.46 17.34
C LEU A 22 -15.90 16.37 18.23
N GLU A 23 -16.08 15.16 17.70
CA GLU A 23 -16.54 14.03 18.48
C GLU A 23 -15.43 13.59 19.45
N ARG A 24 -15.82 13.31 20.71
CA ARG A 24 -14.90 13.00 21.78
C ARG A 24 -14.28 11.61 21.62
N GLU A 25 -15.11 10.64 21.21
CA GLU A 25 -14.69 9.26 20.99
C GLU A 25 -14.05 9.14 19.60
N PRO A 26 -12.87 8.54 19.51
CA PRO A 26 -12.24 8.31 18.22
C PRO A 26 -12.99 7.22 17.43
N VAL A 27 -13.12 7.40 16.13
CA VAL A 27 -13.67 6.39 15.20
C VAL A 27 -12.66 5.31 14.86
N ALA A 28 -11.36 5.64 14.95
CA ALA A 28 -10.26 4.70 14.81
C ALA A 28 -9.10 5.09 15.72
N THR A 29 -8.38 4.08 16.20
CA THR A 29 -7.20 4.26 17.05
C THR A 29 -6.12 3.28 16.64
N THR A 30 -4.92 3.80 16.40
CA THR A 30 -3.71 3.03 16.14
C THR A 30 -2.68 3.29 17.26
N PRO A 31 -1.57 2.54 17.32
CA PRO A 31 -0.47 2.88 18.21
C PRO A 31 0.08 4.30 17.99
N LEU A 32 0.02 4.81 16.73
CA LEU A 32 0.60 6.07 16.33
C LEU A 32 -0.36 7.25 16.40
N SER A 33 -1.67 7.03 16.15
CA SER A 33 -2.64 8.11 15.94
C SER A 33 -4.03 7.77 16.43
N GLN A 34 -4.88 8.79 16.47
CA GLN A 34 -6.34 8.68 16.63
C GLN A 34 -7.04 9.45 15.53
N VAL A 35 -8.17 8.93 15.05
CA VAL A 35 -9.02 9.59 14.07
C VAL A 35 -10.36 9.91 14.71
N HIS A 36 -10.77 11.18 14.63
CA HIS A 36 -12.05 11.66 15.16
C HIS A 36 -12.91 12.18 14.03
N ARG A 37 -14.22 11.99 14.14
CA ARG A 37 -15.20 12.67 13.31
C ARG A 37 -15.39 14.10 13.82
N ALA A 38 -15.45 15.04 12.89
CA ALA A 38 -15.65 16.46 13.20
C ALA A 38 -16.48 17.12 12.11
N VAL A 39 -16.84 18.39 12.33
CA VAL A 39 -17.47 19.26 11.33
C VAL A 39 -16.60 20.49 11.17
N HIS A 40 -16.28 20.86 9.93
CA HIS A 40 -15.57 22.07 9.56
C HIS A 40 -16.33 22.80 8.45
N ALA A 41 -16.65 24.08 8.66
CA ALA A 41 -17.41 24.89 7.71
C ALA A 41 -18.71 24.21 7.24
N GLY A 42 -19.44 23.56 8.16
CA GLY A 42 -20.69 22.85 7.90
C GLY A 42 -20.56 21.49 7.22
N ALA A 43 -19.34 21.04 6.86
CA ALA A 43 -19.10 19.76 6.22
C ALA A 43 -18.46 18.74 7.18
N PRO A 44 -18.82 17.44 7.10
CA PRO A 44 -18.18 16.41 7.91
C PRO A 44 -16.75 16.16 7.44
N VAL A 45 -15.84 16.06 8.43
CA VAL A 45 -14.41 15.82 8.22
C VAL A 45 -13.87 14.76 9.17
N ALA A 46 -12.79 14.07 8.74
CA ALA A 46 -11.96 13.24 9.60
C ALA A 46 -10.77 14.07 10.10
N VAL A 47 -10.48 13.97 11.39
CA VAL A 47 -9.35 14.63 12.05
C VAL A 47 -8.44 13.54 12.61
N LYS A 48 -7.33 13.25 11.91
CA LYS A 48 -6.27 12.33 12.36
C LYS A 48 -5.24 13.12 13.14
N VAL A 49 -4.90 12.63 14.34
CA VAL A 49 -3.99 13.31 15.27
C VAL A 49 -2.93 12.32 15.72
N LEU A 50 -1.65 12.66 15.58
CA LEU A 50 -0.54 11.86 16.10
C LEU A 50 -0.49 11.93 17.63
N ARG A 51 -0.06 10.82 18.25
CA ARG A 51 0.21 10.80 19.68
C ARG A 51 1.42 11.68 20.01
N PRO A 52 1.30 12.58 21.00
CA PRO A 52 2.39 13.49 21.35
C PRO A 52 3.65 12.76 21.78
N GLY A 53 4.81 13.25 21.33
CA GLY A 53 6.12 12.73 21.71
C GLY A 53 6.53 11.41 21.02
N LEU A 54 5.64 10.79 20.26
CA LEU A 54 5.90 9.50 19.63
C LEU A 54 7.02 9.58 18.57
N ALA A 55 7.00 10.60 17.71
CA ALA A 55 8.00 10.78 16.67
C ALA A 55 9.43 10.87 17.24
N SER A 56 9.60 11.55 18.38
CA SER A 56 10.91 11.66 19.05
C SER A 56 11.36 10.34 19.67
N ALA A 57 10.43 9.58 20.29
CA ALA A 57 10.74 8.27 20.87
C ALA A 57 11.12 7.26 19.77
N VAL A 58 10.33 7.16 18.71
CA VAL A 58 10.60 6.27 17.57
C VAL A 58 11.95 6.61 16.91
N ARG A 59 12.26 7.91 16.73
CA ARG A 59 13.56 8.32 16.18
C ARG A 59 14.73 7.86 17.05
N GLN A 60 14.60 7.96 18.38
CA GLN A 60 15.64 7.50 19.31
C GLN A 60 15.80 5.97 19.26
N ASP A 61 14.70 5.23 19.23
CA ASP A 61 14.72 3.76 19.16
C ASP A 61 15.36 3.27 17.85
N LEU A 62 15.06 3.92 16.72
CA LEU A 62 15.65 3.59 15.43
C LEU A 62 17.16 3.89 15.38
N MET A 63 17.60 5.04 15.93
CA MET A 63 19.03 5.36 16.07
C MET A 63 19.75 4.31 16.92
N LEU A 64 19.14 3.86 18.00
CA LEU A 64 19.69 2.81 18.85
C LEU A 64 19.78 1.48 18.10
N ALA A 65 18.75 1.11 17.34
CA ALA A 65 18.75 -0.11 16.52
C ALA A 65 19.87 -0.08 15.47
N GLU A 66 20.05 1.04 14.77
CA GLU A 66 21.17 1.22 13.81
C GLU A 66 22.52 1.05 14.50
N ALA A 67 22.72 1.68 15.65
CA ALA A 67 23.98 1.58 16.41
C ALA A 67 24.28 0.16 16.89
N LEU A 68 23.25 -0.62 17.27
CA LEU A 68 23.39 -2.02 17.69
C LEU A 68 23.65 -2.98 16.51
N LEU A 69 23.15 -2.66 15.31
CA LEU A 69 23.30 -3.51 14.14
C LEU A 69 24.54 -3.15 13.28
N ALA A 70 25.10 -1.96 13.44
CA ALA A 70 26.31 -1.55 12.72
C ALA A 70 27.50 -2.55 12.84
N PRO A 71 27.78 -3.18 14.01
CA PRO A 71 28.82 -4.19 14.10
C PRO A 71 28.51 -5.47 13.30
N ALA A 72 27.22 -5.80 13.10
CA ALA A 72 26.82 -7.00 12.35
C ALA A 72 27.17 -6.88 10.86
N ALA A 73 27.11 -5.67 10.28
CA ALA A 73 27.51 -5.43 8.89
C ALA A 73 28.97 -5.83 8.63
N SER A 74 29.86 -5.64 9.61
CA SER A 74 31.28 -6.04 9.52
C SER A 74 31.52 -7.53 9.78
N ALA A 75 30.59 -8.19 10.47
CA ALA A 75 30.70 -9.61 10.85
C ALA A 75 30.25 -10.58 9.75
N PHE A 76 29.40 -10.12 8.80
CA PHE A 76 28.85 -10.94 7.72
C PHE A 76 29.24 -10.35 6.35
N PRO A 77 30.43 -10.71 5.80
CA PRO A 77 30.82 -10.26 4.47
C PRO A 77 29.79 -10.64 3.40
N GLY A 78 29.31 -9.66 2.65
CA GLY A 78 28.29 -9.84 1.60
C GLY A 78 26.85 -9.54 2.03
N PHE A 79 26.60 -9.23 3.31
CA PHE A 79 25.31 -8.76 3.79
C PHE A 79 25.47 -7.47 4.59
N ASP A 80 25.08 -6.33 4.01
CA ASP A 80 25.01 -5.05 4.71
C ASP A 80 23.54 -4.72 5.05
N PRO A 81 23.13 -4.80 6.31
CA PRO A 81 21.76 -4.48 6.73
C PRO A 81 21.50 -2.97 6.81
N LEU A 82 22.53 -2.12 6.81
CA LEU A 82 22.38 -0.68 7.07
C LEU A 82 21.52 0.04 6.02
N PRO A 83 21.63 -0.22 4.71
CA PRO A 83 20.75 0.39 3.71
C PRO A 83 19.27 0.06 3.92
N LEU A 84 18.97 -1.20 4.29
CA LEU A 84 17.60 -1.65 4.59
C LEU A 84 17.03 -0.99 5.85
N LEU A 85 17.87 -0.83 6.88
CA LEU A 85 17.50 -0.14 8.10
C LEU A 85 17.29 1.36 7.87
N SER A 86 18.14 1.99 7.05
CA SER A 86 17.99 3.39 6.69
C SER A 86 16.67 3.63 5.94
N GLU A 87 16.34 2.76 4.97
CA GLU A 87 15.06 2.81 4.27
C GLU A 87 13.87 2.62 5.24
N ALA A 88 13.93 1.59 6.10
CA ALA A 88 12.89 1.36 7.10
C ALA A 88 12.71 2.57 8.02
N ARG A 89 13.80 3.20 8.45
CA ARG A 89 13.75 4.43 9.25
C ARG A 89 13.07 5.57 8.51
N GLU A 90 13.48 5.85 7.27
CA GLU A 90 12.89 6.90 6.46
C GLU A 90 11.39 6.70 6.32
N ARG A 91 10.94 5.48 6.03
CA ARG A 91 9.53 5.14 5.88
C ARG A 91 8.72 5.31 7.17
N ILE A 92 9.27 4.84 8.30
CA ILE A 92 8.62 5.04 9.60
C ILE A 92 8.53 6.53 9.94
N MET A 93 9.53 7.32 9.59
CA MET A 93 9.49 8.76 9.80
C MET A 93 8.50 9.46 8.87
N ASP A 94 8.34 8.99 7.64
CA ASP A 94 7.31 9.48 6.70
C ASP A 94 5.89 9.20 7.23
N GLU A 95 5.64 8.02 7.84
CA GLU A 95 4.37 7.67 8.48
C GLU A 95 4.05 8.52 9.72
N LEU A 96 5.07 9.16 10.32
CA LEU A 96 4.93 10.08 11.44
C LEU A 96 4.83 11.56 11.01
N ASP A 97 4.68 11.81 9.69
CA ASP A 97 4.49 13.14 9.12
C ASP A 97 3.14 13.21 8.40
N LEU A 98 2.14 13.77 9.08
CA LEU A 98 0.79 13.91 8.50
C LEU A 98 0.70 14.98 7.39
N ASP A 99 1.68 15.90 7.26
CA ASP A 99 1.76 16.79 6.09
C ASP A 99 2.16 16.01 4.83
N ASN A 100 3.07 15.03 4.96
CA ASN A 100 3.41 14.10 3.88
C ASN A 100 2.20 13.24 3.48
N GLU A 101 1.50 12.66 4.46
CA GLU A 101 0.26 11.91 4.21
C GLU A 101 -0.78 12.77 3.49
N ALA A 102 -0.99 14.03 3.90
CA ALA A 102 -1.89 14.96 3.23
C ALA A 102 -1.46 15.25 1.78
N ALA A 103 -0.15 15.34 1.52
CA ALA A 103 0.38 15.55 0.18
C ALA A 103 0.12 14.33 -0.72
N MET A 104 0.36 13.13 -0.22
CA MET A 104 0.08 11.89 -0.94
C MET A 104 -1.42 11.71 -1.20
N MET A 105 -2.26 11.89 -0.18
CA MET A 105 -3.72 11.84 -0.30
C MET A 105 -4.24 12.81 -1.39
N ARG A 106 -3.70 14.04 -1.48
CA ARG A 106 -4.05 14.98 -2.56
C ARG A 106 -3.68 14.47 -3.95
N ARG A 107 -2.55 13.78 -4.09
CA ARG A 107 -2.12 13.22 -5.39
C ARG A 107 -3.08 12.10 -5.81
N PHE A 108 -3.38 11.17 -4.90
CA PHE A 108 -4.35 10.11 -5.13
C PHE A 108 -5.75 10.67 -5.45
N ALA A 109 -6.26 11.61 -4.65
CA ALA A 109 -7.57 12.21 -4.87
C ALA A 109 -7.70 12.95 -6.22
N ARG A 110 -6.59 13.42 -6.79
CA ARG A 110 -6.58 14.02 -8.14
C ARG A 110 -6.63 12.97 -9.25
N GLY A 111 -5.92 11.86 -9.08
CA GLY A 111 -5.87 10.79 -10.09
C GLY A 111 -7.15 9.94 -10.12
N LEU A 112 -7.81 9.78 -8.96
CA LEU A 112 -8.97 8.89 -8.79
C LEU A 112 -10.34 9.55 -9.07
N ARG A 113 -10.40 10.72 -9.70
CA ARG A 113 -11.64 11.54 -9.78
C ARG A 113 -12.85 10.82 -10.35
N ASP A 114 -12.65 10.02 -11.38
CA ASP A 114 -13.72 9.42 -12.18
C ASP A 114 -13.73 7.89 -12.10
N GLY A 115 -12.89 7.33 -11.22
CA GLY A 115 -12.71 5.88 -11.05
C GLY A 115 -13.66 5.25 -10.02
N PRO A 116 -13.60 3.90 -9.90
CA PRO A 116 -14.37 3.15 -8.91
C PRO A 116 -13.85 3.33 -7.47
N VAL A 117 -12.69 3.96 -7.29
CA VAL A 117 -12.09 4.22 -5.99
C VAL A 117 -12.06 5.71 -5.68
N VAL A 118 -12.36 6.06 -4.45
CA VAL A 118 -12.41 7.43 -3.93
C VAL A 118 -11.37 7.61 -2.84
N ALA A 119 -10.58 8.67 -2.93
CA ALA A 119 -9.72 9.14 -1.85
C ALA A 119 -10.32 10.37 -1.17
N PRO A 120 -10.19 10.50 0.17
CA PRO A 120 -10.57 11.73 0.86
C PRO A 120 -9.76 12.93 0.34
N ARG A 121 -10.31 14.13 0.52
CA ARG A 121 -9.62 15.37 0.13
C ARG A 121 -9.13 16.10 1.37
N PRO A 122 -7.81 16.33 1.52
CA PRO A 122 -7.30 17.08 2.66
C PRO A 122 -7.80 18.53 2.68
N VAL A 123 -8.16 19.00 3.86
CA VAL A 123 -8.41 20.42 4.14
C VAL A 123 -7.06 21.07 4.43
N THR A 124 -6.36 21.47 3.37
CA THR A 124 -4.94 21.86 3.41
C THR A 124 -4.63 22.94 4.45
N ALA A 125 -5.56 23.87 4.68
CA ALA A 125 -5.41 24.93 5.68
C ALA A 125 -5.27 24.42 7.11
N LEU A 126 -5.80 23.22 7.40
CA LEU A 126 -5.81 22.59 8.72
C LEU A 126 -4.81 21.44 8.86
N CYS A 127 -4.13 21.02 7.79
CA CYS A 127 -3.10 19.99 7.87
C CYS A 127 -1.79 20.54 8.43
N ARG A 128 -1.15 19.78 9.30
CA ARG A 128 0.15 20.04 9.94
C ARG A 128 0.86 18.72 10.16
N GLU A 129 2.16 18.72 10.43
CA GLU A 129 2.97 17.52 10.73
C GLU A 129 2.29 16.54 11.71
N THR A 130 1.53 17.06 12.68
CA THR A 130 0.87 16.23 13.72
C THR A 130 -0.65 16.11 13.57
N VAL A 131 -1.24 16.78 12.57
CA VAL A 131 -2.70 16.83 12.36
C VAL A 131 -3.02 16.75 10.89
N LEU A 132 -3.86 15.80 10.49
CA LEU A 132 -4.44 15.71 9.16
C LEU A 132 -5.95 15.88 9.26
N VAL A 133 -6.49 16.84 8.50
CA VAL A 133 -7.93 17.01 8.34
C VAL A 133 -8.31 16.73 6.89
N SER A 134 -9.27 15.84 6.68
CA SER A 134 -9.74 15.47 5.35
C SER A 134 -11.26 15.35 5.29
N SER A 135 -11.83 15.36 4.08
CA SER A 135 -13.25 15.09 3.90
C SER A 135 -13.62 13.72 4.49
N TRP A 136 -14.76 13.66 5.17
CA TRP A 136 -15.30 12.39 5.65
C TRP A 136 -15.86 11.58 4.48
N LEU A 137 -15.57 10.29 4.42
CA LEU A 137 -16.21 9.34 3.52
C LEU A 137 -17.22 8.51 4.33
N GLU A 138 -18.50 8.61 3.96
CA GLU A 138 -19.55 7.82 4.60
C GLU A 138 -19.56 6.42 3.99
N GLY A 139 -19.37 5.39 4.83
CA GLY A 139 -19.30 4.01 4.37
C GLY A 139 -19.01 3.03 5.50
N THR A 140 -19.10 1.75 5.19
CA THR A 140 -18.76 0.65 6.11
C THR A 140 -17.37 0.14 5.78
N SER A 141 -16.47 0.01 6.76
CA SER A 141 -15.17 -0.57 6.49
C SER A 141 -15.30 -2.02 6.05
N LEU A 142 -14.45 -2.42 5.12
CA LEU A 142 -14.42 -3.79 4.59
C LEU A 142 -14.11 -4.79 5.72
N ALA A 143 -13.31 -4.39 6.72
CA ALA A 143 -13.08 -5.18 7.92
C ALA A 143 -14.37 -5.44 8.70
N ALA A 144 -15.20 -4.43 8.90
CA ALA A 144 -16.48 -4.56 9.60
C ALA A 144 -17.49 -5.37 8.77
N ALA A 145 -17.53 -5.17 7.45
CA ALA A 145 -18.39 -5.94 6.55
C ALA A 145 -18.06 -7.45 6.57
N VAL A 146 -16.78 -7.79 6.49
CA VAL A 146 -16.31 -9.19 6.57
C VAL A 146 -16.61 -9.80 7.95
N ALA A 147 -16.30 -9.08 9.03
CA ALA A 147 -16.53 -9.57 10.40
C ALA A 147 -18.03 -9.68 10.74
N GLY A 148 -18.84 -8.74 10.24
CA GLY A 148 -20.29 -8.70 10.49
C GLY A 148 -21.12 -9.56 9.53
N GLY A 149 -20.50 -10.19 8.52
CA GLY A 149 -21.22 -10.94 7.48
C GLY A 149 -22.15 -10.06 6.63
N VAL A 150 -21.83 -8.79 6.48
CA VAL A 150 -22.59 -7.87 5.62
C VAL A 150 -22.27 -8.21 4.17
N GLY A 151 -23.33 -8.48 3.38
CA GLY A 151 -23.16 -8.76 1.95
C GLY A 151 -22.65 -7.56 1.18
N PHE A 152 -21.67 -7.78 0.31
CA PHE A 152 -21.15 -6.80 -0.66
C PHE A 152 -20.68 -7.54 -1.93
N GLU A 153 -20.42 -6.79 -2.99
CA GLU A 153 -19.99 -7.35 -4.27
C GLU A 153 -18.48 -7.62 -4.25
N HIS A 154 -18.09 -8.81 -3.80
CA HIS A 154 -16.69 -9.23 -3.60
C HIS A 154 -15.83 -9.02 -4.85
N ASP A 155 -16.31 -9.48 -6.00
CA ASP A 155 -15.54 -9.48 -7.26
C ASP A 155 -15.42 -8.04 -7.83
N THR A 156 -16.46 -7.24 -7.71
CA THR A 156 -16.45 -5.82 -8.10
C THR A 156 -15.50 -5.02 -7.21
N THR A 157 -15.54 -5.26 -5.90
CA THR A 157 -14.61 -4.64 -4.94
C THR A 157 -13.18 -5.04 -5.24
N ALA A 158 -12.93 -6.30 -5.54
CA ALA A 158 -11.60 -6.81 -5.91
C ALA A 158 -11.07 -6.15 -7.18
N ALA A 159 -11.91 -6.05 -8.22
CA ALA A 159 -11.53 -5.39 -9.47
C ALA A 159 -11.19 -3.90 -9.24
N ALA A 160 -11.96 -3.19 -8.41
CA ALA A 160 -11.69 -1.80 -8.05
C ALA A 160 -10.36 -1.65 -7.31
N LEU A 161 -10.05 -2.51 -6.33
CA LEU A 161 -8.80 -2.48 -5.57
C LEU A 161 -7.60 -2.84 -6.45
N LEU A 162 -7.75 -3.80 -7.34
CA LEU A 162 -6.72 -4.19 -8.29
C LEU A 162 -6.41 -3.04 -9.27
N GLN A 163 -7.45 -2.38 -9.79
CA GLN A 163 -7.30 -1.18 -10.62
C GLN A 163 -6.65 -0.03 -9.84
N PHE A 164 -6.99 0.15 -8.55
CA PHE A 164 -6.41 1.16 -7.68
C PHE A 164 -4.89 0.98 -7.54
N VAL A 165 -4.43 -0.24 -7.22
CA VAL A 165 -3.01 -0.49 -6.96
C VAL A 165 -2.21 -0.51 -8.26
N ILE A 166 -2.64 -1.25 -9.29
CA ILE A 166 -1.92 -1.35 -10.57
C ILE A 166 -2.01 -0.04 -11.35
N GLY A 167 -3.18 0.60 -11.38
CA GLY A 167 -3.35 1.90 -12.04
C GLY A 167 -2.51 2.98 -11.37
N GLY A 168 -2.35 2.91 -10.04
CA GLY A 168 -1.48 3.81 -9.28
C GLY A 168 -0.03 3.74 -9.74
N LEU A 169 0.47 2.56 -10.05
CA LEU A 169 1.83 2.41 -10.55
C LEU A 169 2.05 3.19 -11.86
N ARG A 170 1.05 3.24 -12.76
CA ARG A 170 1.12 4.09 -13.98
C ARG A 170 1.23 5.58 -13.68
N GLU A 171 0.60 6.01 -12.58
CA GLU A 171 0.65 7.40 -12.11
C GLU A 171 1.90 7.69 -11.25
N GLY A 172 2.78 6.70 -11.08
CA GLY A 172 3.95 6.78 -10.21
C GLY A 172 3.57 6.88 -8.72
N LEU A 173 2.45 6.27 -8.34
CA LEU A 173 1.91 6.27 -6.98
C LEU A 173 1.56 4.85 -6.54
N VAL A 174 2.07 4.43 -5.39
CA VAL A 174 1.77 3.11 -4.82
C VAL A 174 1.28 3.25 -3.40
N HIS A 175 0.17 2.58 -3.09
CA HIS A 175 -0.31 2.42 -1.72
C HIS A 175 0.36 1.18 -1.12
N CYS A 176 1.25 1.38 -0.16
CA CYS A 176 2.14 0.33 0.30
C CYS A 176 1.64 -0.42 1.54
N ASP A 177 0.49 -0.05 2.12
CA ASP A 177 -0.08 -0.67 3.32
C ASP A 177 -1.61 -0.72 3.29
N LEU A 178 -2.17 -1.38 2.27
CA LEU A 178 -3.61 -1.52 2.14
C LEU A 178 -4.13 -2.60 3.11
N ASP A 179 -5.04 -2.23 4.04
CA ASP A 179 -5.73 -3.17 4.94
C ASP A 179 -7.25 -3.07 4.77
N LEU A 180 -7.97 -4.08 5.25
CA LEU A 180 -9.44 -4.10 5.22
C LEU A 180 -10.08 -2.97 6.05
N ALA A 181 -9.38 -2.44 7.06
CA ALA A 181 -9.88 -1.34 7.88
C ALA A 181 -9.84 0.00 7.12
N ASP A 182 -8.90 0.13 6.16
CA ASP A 182 -8.68 1.35 5.38
C ASP A 182 -9.55 1.41 4.13
N VAL A 183 -10.25 0.32 3.81
CA VAL A 183 -11.14 0.22 2.66
C VAL A 183 -12.59 0.36 3.11
N LEU A 184 -13.31 1.32 2.54
CA LEU A 184 -14.72 1.61 2.83
C LEU A 184 -15.61 1.21 1.65
N LEU A 185 -16.70 0.53 1.94
CA LEU A 185 -17.81 0.31 1.02
C LEU A 185 -18.74 1.52 1.10
N LEU A 186 -18.77 2.33 0.05
CA LEU A 186 -19.59 3.55 0.01
C LEU A 186 -21.01 3.24 -0.46
N GLU A 187 -21.98 4.09 -0.07
CA GLU A 187 -23.39 3.91 -0.44
C GLU A 187 -23.66 3.99 -1.95
N ASP A 188 -22.81 4.71 -2.69
CA ASP A 188 -22.88 4.81 -4.16
C ASP A 188 -22.26 3.63 -4.92
N GLY A 189 -21.81 2.60 -4.20
CA GLY A 189 -21.21 1.39 -4.74
C GLY A 189 -19.72 1.51 -5.07
N ARG A 190 -19.11 2.68 -4.84
CA ARG A 190 -17.66 2.86 -4.99
C ARG A 190 -16.92 2.39 -3.74
N VAL A 191 -15.61 2.29 -3.87
CA VAL A 191 -14.70 1.92 -2.79
C VAL A 191 -13.96 3.17 -2.31
N GLY A 192 -14.01 3.46 -1.00
CA GLY A 192 -13.17 4.49 -0.38
C GLY A 192 -11.86 3.90 0.13
N VAL A 193 -10.74 4.61 -0.02
CA VAL A 193 -9.47 4.26 0.65
C VAL A 193 -9.05 5.46 1.48
N VAL A 194 -8.77 5.27 2.79
CA VAL A 194 -8.70 6.39 3.76
C VAL A 194 -7.33 6.64 4.39
N ASP A 195 -6.42 5.70 4.42
CA ASP A 195 -5.07 5.87 4.97
C ASP A 195 -4.02 5.96 3.84
N TYR A 196 -3.21 7.03 3.84
CA TYR A 196 -2.17 7.27 2.84
C TYR A 196 -0.78 7.49 3.47
N GLY A 197 -0.63 7.23 4.77
CA GLY A 197 0.61 7.40 5.51
C GLY A 197 1.76 6.55 4.97
N ALA A 198 1.41 5.35 4.49
CA ALA A 198 2.36 4.43 3.87
C ALA A 198 2.37 4.49 2.32
N ALA A 199 1.85 5.56 1.71
CA ALA A 199 1.89 5.71 0.27
C ALA A 199 3.26 6.22 -0.21
N ALA A 200 3.72 5.75 -1.37
CA ALA A 200 5.00 6.12 -1.95
C ALA A 200 4.87 6.66 -3.37
N SER A 201 5.81 7.52 -3.74
CA SER A 201 6.04 7.89 -5.13
C SER A 201 7.08 6.96 -5.73
N VAL A 202 6.84 6.53 -6.95
CA VAL A 202 7.78 5.75 -7.77
C VAL A 202 8.16 6.59 -8.97
N ASP A 203 9.43 6.62 -9.31
CA ASP A 203 9.89 7.31 -10.50
C ASP A 203 9.26 6.70 -11.76
N ARG A 204 8.98 7.54 -12.74
CA ARG A 204 8.26 7.13 -13.94
C ARG A 204 8.99 6.02 -14.71
N GLU A 205 10.29 6.14 -14.88
CA GLU A 205 11.11 5.13 -15.56
C GLU A 205 10.99 3.77 -14.85
N ARG A 206 11.12 3.78 -13.51
CA ARG A 206 10.99 2.58 -12.69
C ARG A 206 9.57 2.01 -12.70
N ALA A 207 8.55 2.86 -12.72
CA ALA A 207 7.16 2.44 -12.87
C ALA A 207 6.90 1.78 -14.22
N ASP A 208 7.43 2.35 -15.31
CA ASP A 208 7.32 1.80 -16.66
C ASP A 208 8.02 0.44 -16.77
N GLU A 209 9.20 0.26 -16.16
CA GLU A 209 9.90 -1.01 -16.08
C GLU A 209 9.13 -2.07 -15.27
N ALA A 210 8.55 -1.68 -14.13
CA ALA A 210 7.71 -2.58 -13.33
C ALA A 210 6.45 -3.01 -14.10
N LEU A 211 5.80 -2.09 -14.81
CA LEU A 211 4.66 -2.39 -15.67
C LEU A 211 5.05 -3.30 -16.84
N ALA A 212 6.23 -3.10 -17.44
CA ALA A 212 6.78 -3.98 -18.46
C ALA A 212 7.00 -5.40 -17.93
N ALA A 213 7.52 -5.56 -16.70
CA ALA A 213 7.68 -6.86 -16.05
C ALA A 213 6.32 -7.56 -15.83
N VAL A 214 5.31 -6.84 -15.32
CA VAL A 214 3.95 -7.39 -15.13
C VAL A 214 3.33 -7.78 -16.49
N SER A 215 3.49 -6.95 -17.51
CA SER A 215 2.99 -7.24 -18.86
C SER A 215 3.65 -8.45 -19.49
N ALA A 216 4.99 -8.53 -19.43
CA ALA A 216 5.76 -9.66 -19.94
C ALA A 216 5.37 -10.97 -19.22
N PHE A 217 5.19 -10.92 -17.90
CA PHE A 217 4.68 -12.06 -17.13
C PHE A 217 3.30 -12.49 -17.59
N ALA A 218 2.35 -11.55 -17.77
CA ALA A 218 0.97 -11.83 -18.13
C ALA A 218 0.86 -12.52 -19.51
N VAL A 219 1.69 -12.14 -20.49
CA VAL A 219 1.71 -12.76 -21.84
C VAL A 219 2.68 -13.96 -21.92
N GLY A 220 3.49 -14.17 -20.87
CA GLY A 220 4.45 -15.27 -20.83
C GLY A 220 5.71 -15.06 -21.66
N ASP A 221 6.10 -13.82 -21.84
CA ASP A 221 7.32 -13.41 -22.52
C ASP A 221 8.52 -13.44 -21.54
N GLY A 222 9.27 -14.57 -21.55
CA GLY A 222 10.44 -14.73 -20.69
C GLY A 222 11.59 -13.79 -21.04
N ALA A 223 11.74 -13.39 -22.32
CA ALA A 223 12.78 -12.45 -22.72
C ALA A 223 12.43 -11.01 -22.33
N GLY A 224 11.17 -10.62 -22.49
CA GLY A 224 10.67 -9.33 -22.01
C GLY A 224 10.74 -9.22 -20.48
N LEU A 225 10.41 -10.30 -19.77
CA LEU A 225 10.54 -10.34 -18.31
C LEU A 225 12.00 -10.22 -17.87
N ASP A 226 12.94 -10.90 -18.55
CA ASP A 226 14.38 -10.79 -18.29
C ASP A 226 14.86 -9.34 -18.44
N ALA A 227 14.53 -8.70 -19.55
CA ALA A 227 14.90 -7.32 -19.83
C ALA A 227 14.34 -6.36 -18.76
N ALA A 228 13.07 -6.49 -18.39
CA ALA A 228 12.42 -5.62 -17.41
C ALA A 228 12.98 -5.83 -15.98
N LEU A 229 13.19 -7.07 -15.54
CA LEU A 229 13.77 -7.36 -14.22
C LEU A 229 15.24 -6.93 -14.12
N ALA A 230 16.00 -7.03 -15.21
CA ALA A 230 17.37 -6.53 -15.29
C ALA A 230 17.41 -5.00 -15.26
N ALA A 231 16.51 -4.32 -15.97
CA ALA A 231 16.38 -2.85 -15.95
C ALA A 231 16.01 -2.34 -14.55
N LEU A 232 15.08 -3.01 -13.88
CA LEU A 232 14.77 -2.77 -12.46
C LEU A 232 15.97 -3.04 -11.53
N GLY A 233 16.98 -3.77 -11.99
CA GLY A 233 18.13 -4.16 -11.17
C GLY A 233 17.82 -5.23 -10.10
N VAL A 234 16.65 -5.88 -10.17
CA VAL A 234 16.22 -6.89 -9.19
C VAL A 234 16.68 -8.30 -9.52
N LEU A 235 17.07 -8.53 -10.77
CA LEU A 235 17.57 -9.82 -11.24
C LEU A 235 18.72 -9.62 -12.23
N GLU A 236 19.75 -10.45 -12.16
CA GLU A 236 20.81 -10.45 -13.18
C GLU A 236 20.26 -10.90 -14.54
N PRO A 237 20.74 -10.32 -15.66
CA PRO A 237 20.31 -10.73 -17.01
C PRO A 237 20.54 -12.22 -17.28
N GLY A 238 19.62 -12.82 -18.04
CA GLY A 238 19.71 -14.25 -18.45
C GLY A 238 18.83 -15.18 -17.62
N HIS A 239 18.17 -14.70 -16.56
CA HIS A 239 17.36 -15.50 -15.64
C HIS A 239 15.83 -15.33 -15.81
N GLY A 240 15.38 -14.52 -16.77
CA GLY A 240 13.95 -14.22 -16.94
C GLY A 240 13.09 -15.44 -17.27
N ALA A 241 13.60 -16.40 -18.03
CA ALA A 241 12.87 -17.64 -18.33
C ALA A 241 12.70 -18.51 -17.08
N ALA A 242 13.74 -18.61 -16.23
CA ALA A 242 13.67 -19.33 -14.96
C ALA A 242 12.70 -18.62 -14.01
N ALA A 243 12.78 -17.29 -13.89
CA ALA A 243 11.86 -16.47 -13.09
C ALA A 243 10.41 -16.66 -13.55
N LEU A 244 10.12 -16.63 -14.84
CA LEU A 244 8.80 -16.87 -15.41
C LEU A 244 8.29 -18.27 -15.07
N SER A 245 9.13 -19.29 -15.19
CA SER A 245 8.78 -20.67 -14.88
C SER A 245 8.40 -20.84 -13.41
N VAL A 246 9.21 -20.29 -12.50
CA VAL A 246 8.96 -20.33 -11.06
C VAL A 246 7.69 -19.55 -10.71
N ALA A 247 7.54 -18.35 -11.25
CA ALA A 247 6.34 -17.54 -10.99
C ALA A 247 5.06 -18.25 -11.46
N ARG A 248 5.07 -18.91 -12.62
CA ARG A 248 3.93 -19.69 -13.12
C ARG A 248 3.65 -20.92 -12.26
N LEU A 249 4.67 -21.62 -11.80
CA LEU A 249 4.51 -22.75 -10.88
C LEU A 249 3.84 -22.28 -9.59
N VAL A 250 4.34 -21.20 -8.98
CA VAL A 250 3.84 -20.69 -7.71
C VAL A 250 2.40 -20.17 -7.85
N ILE A 251 2.11 -19.35 -8.86
CA ILE A 251 0.79 -18.76 -9.09
C ILE A 251 -0.24 -19.85 -9.47
N GLY A 252 0.17 -20.87 -10.25
CA GLY A 252 -0.70 -21.99 -10.64
C GLY A 252 -1.99 -21.53 -11.30
N ASP A 253 -3.13 -22.06 -10.84
CA ASP A 253 -4.44 -21.81 -11.42
C ASP A 253 -4.88 -20.34 -11.37
N LEU A 254 -4.35 -19.53 -10.43
CA LEU A 254 -4.63 -18.09 -10.36
C LEU A 254 -4.14 -17.34 -11.62
N GLY A 255 -3.12 -17.86 -12.31
CA GLY A 255 -2.65 -17.34 -13.59
C GLY A 255 -3.32 -17.93 -14.83
N GLY A 256 -4.28 -18.84 -14.64
CA GLY A 256 -4.99 -19.55 -15.71
C GLY A 256 -6.02 -18.70 -16.47
N PRO A 257 -6.62 -19.30 -17.53
CA PRO A 257 -7.64 -18.63 -18.33
C PRO A 257 -9.04 -18.67 -17.68
N ASP A 258 -9.24 -19.51 -16.67
CA ASP A 258 -10.52 -19.70 -16.00
C ASP A 258 -10.62 -18.84 -14.74
N ALA A 259 -11.87 -18.52 -14.36
CA ALA A 259 -12.12 -17.82 -13.11
C ALA A 259 -11.68 -18.70 -11.93
N SER A 260 -10.90 -18.11 -11.04
CA SER A 260 -10.39 -18.78 -9.84
C SER A 260 -10.63 -17.91 -8.62
N ARG A 261 -10.87 -18.58 -7.48
CA ARG A 261 -11.09 -17.90 -6.21
C ARG A 261 -9.76 -17.66 -5.49
N LEU A 262 -9.54 -16.43 -5.08
CA LEU A 262 -8.43 -16.07 -4.20
C LEU A 262 -8.95 -16.02 -2.77
N ASP A 263 -8.58 -17.02 -1.98
CA ASP A 263 -8.91 -17.14 -0.55
C ASP A 263 -7.70 -17.65 0.25
N ALA A 264 -7.87 -17.88 1.54
CA ALA A 264 -6.81 -18.38 2.40
C ALA A 264 -6.25 -19.75 1.93
N GLY A 265 -7.07 -20.58 1.29
CA GLY A 265 -6.65 -21.85 0.71
C GLY A 265 -5.73 -21.63 -0.50
N ALA A 266 -6.10 -20.72 -1.38
CA ALA A 266 -5.30 -20.32 -2.54
C ALA A 266 -3.94 -19.73 -2.09
N VAL A 267 -3.93 -18.83 -1.11
CA VAL A 267 -2.66 -18.28 -0.57
C VAL A 267 -1.79 -19.38 0.04
N ARG A 268 -2.38 -20.32 0.80
CA ARG A 268 -1.63 -21.47 1.31
C ARG A 268 -1.03 -22.30 0.16
N ALA A 269 -1.79 -22.52 -0.92
CA ALA A 269 -1.32 -23.26 -2.09
C ALA A 269 -0.12 -22.54 -2.75
N LEU A 270 -0.11 -21.21 -2.86
CA LEU A 270 1.06 -20.45 -3.35
C LEU A 270 2.32 -20.76 -2.51
N VAL A 271 2.19 -20.73 -1.19
CA VAL A 271 3.31 -21.02 -0.27
C VAL A 271 3.80 -22.46 -0.41
N LEU A 272 2.89 -23.43 -0.55
CA LEU A 272 3.27 -24.84 -0.74
C LEU A 272 3.97 -25.07 -2.07
N ARG A 273 3.49 -24.47 -3.16
CA ARG A 273 4.12 -24.55 -4.48
C ARG A 273 5.51 -23.90 -4.51
N LEU A 274 5.78 -22.90 -3.67
CA LEU A 274 7.12 -22.36 -3.53
C LEU A 274 8.13 -23.40 -3.05
N ALA A 275 7.70 -24.36 -2.21
CA ALA A 275 8.52 -25.48 -1.76
C ALA A 275 8.72 -26.57 -2.83
N GLU A 276 7.94 -26.55 -3.91
CA GLU A 276 8.06 -27.46 -5.05
C GLU A 276 9.09 -26.96 -6.10
N VAL A 277 9.56 -25.72 -5.95
CA VAL A 277 10.61 -25.16 -6.83
C VAL A 277 11.86 -26.01 -6.73
N ASP A 278 12.37 -26.44 -7.89
CA ASP A 278 13.63 -27.17 -7.96
C ASP A 278 14.78 -26.43 -7.28
N GLN A 279 15.54 -27.14 -6.44
CA GLN A 279 16.57 -26.53 -5.61
C GLN A 279 17.65 -25.80 -6.42
N ALA A 280 18.02 -26.32 -7.59
CA ALA A 280 19.03 -25.71 -8.44
C ALA A 280 18.51 -24.38 -9.02
N THR A 281 17.29 -24.38 -9.54
CA THR A 281 16.62 -23.18 -10.07
C THR A 281 16.36 -22.17 -8.94
N GLY A 282 15.92 -22.63 -7.77
CA GLY A 282 15.71 -21.76 -6.61
C GLY A 282 17.00 -21.08 -6.14
N LEU A 283 18.10 -21.83 -6.07
CA LEU A 283 19.41 -21.30 -5.72
C LEU A 283 19.95 -20.33 -6.81
N GLU A 284 19.79 -20.69 -8.08
CA GLU A 284 20.15 -19.81 -9.20
C GLU A 284 19.48 -18.45 -9.09
N LEU A 285 18.15 -18.42 -8.92
CA LEU A 285 17.39 -17.16 -8.79
C LEU A 285 17.73 -16.40 -7.51
N LEU A 286 18.00 -17.10 -6.42
CA LEU A 286 18.42 -16.48 -5.16
C LEU A 286 19.77 -15.77 -5.31
N LEU A 287 20.73 -16.40 -6.02
CA LEU A 287 22.05 -15.83 -6.23
C LEU A 287 22.06 -14.70 -7.28
N ALA A 288 21.19 -14.80 -8.29
CA ALA A 288 21.01 -13.78 -9.32
C ALA A 288 20.13 -12.61 -8.85
N GLY A 289 19.33 -12.82 -7.81
CA GLY A 289 18.44 -11.81 -7.24
C GLY A 289 19.21 -10.74 -6.47
N ARG A 290 18.78 -9.49 -6.64
CA ARG A 290 19.35 -8.34 -5.95
C ARG A 290 18.22 -7.55 -5.30
N PRO A 291 18.16 -7.49 -3.95
CA PRO A 291 17.22 -6.59 -3.30
C PRO A 291 17.62 -5.15 -3.62
N VAL A 292 16.72 -4.39 -4.20
CA VAL A 292 16.91 -2.97 -4.47
C VAL A 292 16.22 -2.19 -3.35
N PRO A 293 16.97 -1.40 -2.56
CA PRO A 293 16.38 -0.47 -1.61
C PRO A 293 15.38 0.46 -2.35
N GLY A 294 14.24 0.73 -1.73
CA GLY A 294 13.16 1.49 -2.35
C GLY A 294 12.06 0.64 -3.02
N ASP A 295 12.34 -0.62 -3.40
CA ASP A 295 11.33 -1.51 -3.98
C ASP A 295 10.59 -2.37 -2.96
N LEU A 296 11.17 -2.57 -1.80
CA LEU A 296 10.56 -3.39 -0.75
C LEU A 296 9.20 -2.84 -0.32
N TYR A 297 9.08 -1.53 -0.28
CA TYR A 297 7.87 -0.84 0.13
C TYR A 297 6.74 -0.96 -0.93
N PRO A 298 6.97 -0.66 -2.21
CA PRO A 298 6.01 -0.97 -3.27
C PRO A 298 5.65 -2.47 -3.38
N ALA A 299 6.63 -3.36 -3.21
CA ALA A 299 6.38 -4.81 -3.20
C ALA A 299 5.47 -5.24 -2.03
N ARG A 300 5.62 -4.62 -0.85
CA ARG A 300 4.70 -4.80 0.28
C ARG A 300 3.27 -4.46 -0.13
N GLY A 301 3.04 -3.36 -0.86
CA GLY A 301 1.72 -2.95 -1.33
C GLY A 301 1.03 -4.01 -2.19
N LEU A 302 1.79 -4.68 -3.07
CA LEU A 302 1.26 -5.81 -3.85
C LEU A 302 0.91 -7.01 -2.95
N GLY A 303 1.74 -7.32 -1.97
CA GLY A 303 1.46 -8.37 -0.99
C GLY A 303 0.20 -8.07 -0.15
N GLN A 304 0.02 -6.83 0.27
CA GLN A 304 -1.17 -6.38 0.99
C GLN A 304 -2.43 -6.47 0.11
N LEU A 305 -2.36 -6.08 -1.16
CA LEU A 305 -3.46 -6.27 -2.09
C LEU A 305 -3.88 -7.75 -2.16
N VAL A 306 -2.94 -8.67 -2.37
CA VAL A 306 -3.22 -10.13 -2.39
C VAL A 306 -3.86 -10.58 -1.08
N SER A 307 -3.37 -10.09 0.06
CA SER A 307 -3.94 -10.40 1.38
C SER A 307 -5.39 -9.92 1.51
N VAL A 308 -5.68 -8.68 1.11
CA VAL A 308 -7.04 -8.12 1.13
C VAL A 308 -7.97 -8.93 0.23
N LEU A 309 -7.56 -9.19 -1.03
CA LEU A 309 -8.35 -9.98 -1.98
C LEU A 309 -8.64 -11.39 -1.47
N ALA A 310 -7.67 -12.04 -0.83
CA ALA A 310 -7.84 -13.36 -0.24
C ALA A 310 -8.79 -13.35 0.98
N ARG A 311 -8.74 -12.32 1.80
CA ARG A 311 -9.61 -12.17 2.97
C ARG A 311 -11.07 -11.91 2.61
N ILE A 312 -11.33 -11.24 1.48
CA ILE A 312 -12.69 -11.09 0.96
C ILE A 312 -13.16 -12.29 0.14
N GLY A 313 -12.25 -13.20 -0.23
CA GLY A 313 -12.59 -14.41 -1.00
C GLY A 313 -13.09 -14.09 -2.40
N ALA A 314 -12.50 -13.13 -3.07
CA ALA A 314 -12.88 -12.68 -4.40
C ALA A 314 -12.58 -13.75 -5.48
N SER A 315 -13.34 -13.71 -6.55
CA SER A 315 -13.17 -14.59 -7.70
C SER A 315 -13.00 -13.79 -8.99
N GLY A 316 -12.20 -14.30 -9.92
CA GLY A 316 -12.03 -13.64 -11.20
C GLY A 316 -11.06 -14.36 -12.11
N ILE A 317 -11.02 -13.92 -13.36
CA ILE A 317 -9.95 -14.25 -14.30
C ILE A 317 -8.85 -13.22 -14.07
N TRP A 318 -7.98 -13.50 -13.07
CA TRP A 318 -7.02 -12.52 -12.56
C TRP A 318 -6.11 -11.94 -13.63
N ARG A 319 -5.69 -12.77 -14.60
CA ARG A 319 -4.89 -12.33 -15.74
C ARG A 319 -5.58 -11.22 -16.55
N GLU A 320 -6.89 -11.37 -16.82
CA GLU A 320 -7.67 -10.38 -17.57
C GLU A 320 -7.89 -9.11 -16.74
N GLN A 321 -8.14 -9.26 -15.44
CA GLN A 321 -8.29 -8.11 -14.53
C GLN A 321 -6.99 -7.31 -14.42
N VAL A 322 -5.83 -7.98 -14.31
CA VAL A 322 -4.51 -7.32 -14.32
C VAL A 322 -4.27 -6.61 -15.66
N ALA A 323 -4.52 -7.28 -16.79
CA ALA A 323 -4.38 -6.67 -18.12
C ALA A 323 -5.27 -5.43 -18.28
N ALA A 324 -6.53 -5.51 -17.85
CA ALA A 324 -7.46 -4.39 -17.88
C ALA A 324 -7.00 -3.22 -16.99
N ALA A 325 -6.45 -3.51 -15.81
CA ALA A 325 -5.91 -2.49 -14.92
C ALA A 325 -4.64 -1.82 -15.51
N LEU A 326 -3.79 -2.62 -16.19
CA LEU A 326 -2.62 -2.10 -16.90
C LEU A 326 -3.01 -1.16 -18.06
N GLU A 327 -4.08 -1.49 -18.81
CA GLU A 327 -4.55 -0.68 -19.94
C GLU A 327 -5.23 0.61 -19.48
N ARG A 328 -6.12 0.52 -18.50
CA ARG A 328 -6.97 1.64 -18.07
C ARG A 328 -6.25 2.59 -17.11
N GLY A 329 -5.34 2.10 -16.29
CA GLY A 329 -4.84 2.88 -15.17
C GLY A 329 -5.98 3.27 -14.22
N TRP A 330 -5.97 4.52 -13.72
CA TRP A 330 -7.08 5.09 -12.96
C TRP A 330 -8.15 5.77 -13.84
N GLY A 331 -7.90 5.90 -15.14
CA GLY A 331 -8.90 6.39 -16.07
C GLY A 331 -10.06 5.42 -16.25
N SER A 332 -11.24 5.95 -16.50
CA SER A 332 -12.44 5.18 -16.85
C SER A 332 -12.39 4.63 -18.28
#